data_a9aa02579e693b5b7862db3295887cdc
#
_entry.id   a9aa02579e693b5b7862db3295887cdc
#
_cell.length_a   1.000
_cell.length_b   1.000
_cell.length_c   1.000
_cell.angle_alpha   90.00
_cell.angle_beta   90.00
_cell.angle_gamma   90.00
#
_symmetry.space_group_name_H-M   'P 1'
#
loop_
_entity.id
_entity.type
_entity.pdbx_description
1 polymer ?
#
loop_
_entity_poly.entity_id
_entity_poly.type
_entity_poly.pdbx_seq_one_letter_code
_entity_poly.pdbx_strand_id
1 'polypeptide(L)'
;LQDWRATLIPLLAIPVSIIGAFALFPLLGFSINIISLLGMVLAIGLVVDDAIVVVEAVQVNIEKGLSAKQATVEAMHSVSSPIVATTVVLLAVFIPVSFMGSITGLLFQQFSISIAVSVCISSFNALTLSPALCALLLKPRPKVQKGFFAAFNRWFGKRTEEYTSATTRFIGHLKRTGGIVAVTLAAIAVIWHFLPSGFLPDEDQGYVMVFVQTPEASSLQTTVKAMQRVDELVRQRPDGEATSFAAGFNMLAGIASSNSGIIFVKLVDYSQRSKTSSQIASALTEELYVAVPEAVSYAFISPSIPGLGVTSGITLQVQDLEGRGTEFLADETMRFMDSLRKQPQIGSVTTQFNAGIPQRRIEVDKEKALAQGVPLRSFYKTMSTLLGGSYINNFNRFGKLYQTYIQAAPEYRRDKYSLESYFVDDGQGNSIPVSSFTTVRDTTGVEFVSQFNLY
;
A
#
# COMPACT_ATOMS: atom_id res chain seq x y z
N LEU A 1 -25.42 2.38 -32.18
CA LEU A 1 -26.88 2.18 -32.02
C LEU A 1 -27.73 3.30 -32.68
N GLN A 2 -27.29 4.56 -32.74
CA GLN A 2 -27.94 5.73 -33.41
C GLN A 2 -29.43 5.95 -33.08
N ASP A 3 -29.91 5.34 -31.99
CA ASP A 3 -31.27 5.50 -31.47
C ASP A 3 -31.17 5.61 -29.93
N TRP A 4 -31.71 6.70 -29.39
CA TRP A 4 -31.66 6.94 -27.95
C TRP A 4 -32.35 5.81 -27.14
N ARG A 5 -33.40 5.17 -27.72
CA ARG A 5 -34.09 4.03 -27.08
C ARG A 5 -33.22 2.79 -27.01
N ALA A 6 -32.48 2.53 -28.08
CA ALA A 6 -31.54 1.43 -28.14
C ALA A 6 -30.34 1.67 -27.20
N THR A 7 -29.89 2.92 -27.03
CA THR A 7 -28.82 3.30 -26.12
C THR A 7 -29.26 3.28 -24.64
N LEU A 8 -30.54 3.57 -24.37
CA LEU A 8 -31.09 3.56 -23.01
C LEU A 8 -31.05 2.17 -22.37
N ILE A 9 -31.16 1.09 -23.16
CA ILE A 9 -31.18 -0.28 -22.63
C ILE A 9 -29.86 -0.67 -21.99
N PRO A 10 -28.72 -0.59 -22.68
CA PRO A 10 -27.41 -0.83 -22.02
C PRO A 10 -27.13 0.17 -20.88
N LEU A 11 -27.57 1.44 -21.03
CA LEU A 11 -27.39 2.45 -20.01
C LEU A 11 -28.12 2.11 -18.70
N LEU A 12 -29.29 1.46 -18.76
CA LEU A 12 -30.02 0.98 -17.58
C LEU A 12 -29.44 -0.33 -17.03
N ALA A 13 -28.84 -1.16 -17.86
CA ALA A 13 -28.23 -2.41 -17.41
C ALA A 13 -27.00 -2.17 -16.52
N ILE A 14 -26.24 -1.09 -16.74
CA ILE A 14 -25.04 -0.75 -15.93
C ILE A 14 -25.40 -0.54 -14.45
N PRO A 15 -26.25 0.43 -14.07
CA PRO A 15 -26.54 0.66 -12.65
C PRO A 15 -27.20 -0.54 -11.98
N VAL A 16 -28.03 -1.31 -12.69
CA VAL A 16 -28.65 -2.52 -12.14
C VAL A 16 -27.58 -3.57 -11.80
N SER A 17 -26.61 -3.77 -12.69
CA SER A 17 -25.53 -4.73 -12.45
C SER A 17 -24.61 -4.29 -11.33
N ILE A 18 -24.27 -2.99 -11.24
CA ILE A 18 -23.40 -2.43 -10.20
C ILE A 18 -24.09 -2.50 -8.83
N ILE A 19 -25.35 -2.05 -8.74
CA ILE A 19 -26.12 -2.08 -7.49
C ILE A 19 -26.32 -3.52 -7.04
N GLY A 20 -26.61 -4.43 -7.96
CA GLY A 20 -26.73 -5.86 -7.68
C GLY A 20 -25.43 -6.46 -7.14
N ALA A 21 -24.29 -6.09 -7.70
CA ALA A 21 -22.99 -6.53 -7.20
C ALA A 21 -22.71 -5.99 -5.79
N PHE A 22 -22.97 -4.71 -5.53
CA PHE A 22 -22.82 -4.14 -4.17
C PHE A 22 -23.76 -4.78 -3.16
N ALA A 23 -24.97 -5.17 -3.56
CA ALA A 23 -25.91 -5.86 -2.67
C ALA A 23 -25.39 -7.23 -2.17
N LEU A 24 -24.50 -7.88 -2.95
CA LEU A 24 -23.88 -9.15 -2.56
C LEU A 24 -22.60 -8.98 -1.74
N PHE A 25 -21.97 -7.81 -1.72
CA PHE A 25 -20.72 -7.56 -0.97
C PHE A 25 -20.83 -7.89 0.52
N PRO A 26 -21.89 -7.47 1.26
CA PRO A 26 -22.03 -7.82 2.68
C PRO A 26 -22.11 -9.32 2.94
N LEU A 27 -22.72 -10.10 2.02
CA LEU A 27 -22.80 -11.56 2.12
C LEU A 27 -21.45 -12.23 1.94
N LEU A 28 -20.53 -11.57 1.20
CA LEU A 28 -19.16 -12.04 0.93
C LEU A 28 -18.15 -11.48 1.95
N GLY A 29 -18.59 -10.65 2.90
CA GLY A 29 -17.69 -9.98 3.85
C GLY A 29 -16.81 -8.90 3.22
N PHE A 30 -17.18 -8.36 2.07
CA PHE A 30 -16.41 -7.36 1.35
C PHE A 30 -16.84 -5.94 1.73
N SER A 31 -15.85 -5.05 1.80
CA SER A 31 -16.05 -3.60 1.93
C SER A 31 -15.85 -2.91 0.59
N ILE A 32 -16.44 -1.72 0.46
CA ILE A 32 -16.18 -0.84 -0.67
C ILE A 32 -14.82 -0.18 -0.42
N ASN A 33 -13.85 -0.50 -1.26
CA ASN A 33 -12.49 0.04 -1.23
C ASN A 33 -11.97 0.27 -2.66
N ILE A 34 -10.77 0.84 -2.79
CA ILE A 34 -10.18 1.18 -4.09
C ILE A 34 -10.08 -0.06 -4.99
N ILE A 35 -9.74 -1.22 -4.45
CA ILE A 35 -9.54 -2.46 -5.23
C ILE A 35 -10.88 -2.99 -5.76
N SER A 36 -11.91 -3.02 -4.91
CA SER A 36 -13.25 -3.42 -5.32
C SER A 36 -13.85 -2.44 -6.34
N LEU A 37 -13.61 -1.12 -6.16
CA LEU A 37 -14.04 -0.10 -7.13
C LEU A 37 -13.31 -0.24 -8.46
N LEU A 38 -12.01 -0.53 -8.47
CA LEU A 38 -11.26 -0.81 -9.70
C LEU A 38 -11.81 -2.03 -10.44
N GLY A 39 -12.13 -3.12 -9.72
CA GLY A 39 -12.81 -4.27 -10.26
C GLY A 39 -14.18 -3.92 -10.87
N MET A 40 -14.95 -3.07 -10.21
CA MET A 40 -16.24 -2.59 -10.71
C MET A 40 -16.12 -1.74 -11.97
N VAL A 41 -15.11 -0.83 -12.03
CA VAL A 41 -14.85 -0.02 -13.24
C VAL A 41 -14.53 -0.91 -14.44
N LEU A 42 -13.68 -1.94 -14.24
CA LEU A 42 -13.38 -2.91 -15.28
C LEU A 42 -14.63 -3.72 -15.67
N ALA A 43 -15.40 -4.14 -14.67
CA ALA A 43 -16.63 -4.88 -14.91
C ALA A 43 -17.66 -4.10 -15.72
N ILE A 44 -17.74 -2.76 -15.59
CA ILE A 44 -18.66 -1.92 -16.39
C ILE A 44 -18.44 -2.15 -17.89
N GLY A 45 -17.19 -2.20 -18.35
CA GLY A 45 -16.88 -2.48 -19.75
C GLY A 45 -17.41 -3.84 -20.21
N LEU A 46 -17.21 -4.87 -19.40
CA LEU A 46 -17.67 -6.23 -19.70
C LEU A 46 -19.20 -6.37 -19.62
N VAL A 47 -19.82 -5.68 -18.67
CA VAL A 47 -21.26 -5.70 -18.42
C VAL A 47 -22.06 -5.10 -19.60
N VAL A 48 -21.52 -4.04 -20.21
CA VAL A 48 -22.21 -3.34 -21.30
C VAL A 48 -22.27 -4.17 -22.56
N ASP A 49 -21.24 -4.97 -22.82
CA ASP A 49 -21.11 -5.77 -24.05
C ASP A 49 -22.27 -6.75 -24.21
N ASP A 50 -22.66 -7.48 -23.17
CA ASP A 50 -23.76 -8.43 -23.22
C ASP A 50 -25.09 -7.75 -23.60
N ALA A 51 -25.37 -6.59 -23.00
CA ALA A 51 -26.58 -5.83 -23.30
C ALA A 51 -26.56 -5.24 -24.73
N ILE A 52 -25.40 -4.82 -25.23
CA ILE A 52 -25.23 -4.32 -26.60
C ILE A 52 -25.50 -5.42 -27.63
N VAL A 53 -24.95 -6.64 -27.41
CA VAL A 53 -25.16 -7.80 -28.29
C VAL A 53 -26.65 -8.14 -28.42
N VAL A 54 -27.38 -8.13 -27.30
CA VAL A 54 -28.83 -8.39 -27.32
C VAL A 54 -29.55 -7.32 -28.13
N VAL A 55 -29.31 -6.00 -27.87
CA VAL A 55 -29.94 -4.90 -28.56
C VAL A 55 -29.64 -4.93 -30.03
N GLU A 56 -28.40 -5.22 -30.43
CA GLU A 56 -28.00 -5.29 -31.84
C GLU A 56 -28.69 -6.43 -32.57
N ALA A 57 -28.70 -7.65 -31.96
CA ALA A 57 -29.39 -8.79 -32.55
C ALA A 57 -30.90 -8.54 -32.75
N VAL A 58 -31.56 -7.91 -31.77
CA VAL A 58 -32.97 -7.51 -31.87
C VAL A 58 -33.16 -6.48 -32.97
N GLN A 59 -32.28 -5.49 -33.05
CA GLN A 59 -32.35 -4.42 -34.04
C GLN A 59 -32.23 -4.97 -35.48
N VAL A 60 -31.29 -5.90 -35.71
CA VAL A 60 -31.12 -6.58 -36.99
C VAL A 60 -32.39 -7.34 -37.40
N ASN A 61 -33.07 -7.99 -36.46
CA ASN A 61 -34.32 -8.70 -36.76
C ASN A 61 -35.50 -7.74 -36.98
N ILE A 62 -35.55 -6.60 -36.32
CA ILE A 62 -36.52 -5.54 -36.61
C ILE A 62 -36.32 -4.98 -38.06
N GLU A 63 -35.05 -4.82 -38.48
CA GLU A 63 -34.72 -4.34 -39.84
C GLU A 63 -35.12 -5.34 -40.92
N LYS A 64 -35.20 -6.65 -40.58
CA LYS A 64 -35.75 -7.71 -41.45
C LYS A 64 -37.30 -7.66 -41.54
N GLY A 65 -37.97 -6.78 -40.78
CA GLY A 65 -39.42 -6.57 -40.83
C GLY A 65 -40.21 -7.28 -39.72
N LEU A 66 -39.55 -7.89 -38.73
CA LEU A 66 -40.23 -8.51 -37.59
C LEU A 66 -40.73 -7.42 -36.60
N SER A 67 -41.84 -7.71 -35.93
CA SER A 67 -42.30 -6.87 -34.80
C SER A 67 -41.27 -6.93 -33.66
N ALA A 68 -41.19 -5.87 -32.85
CA ALA A 68 -40.21 -5.81 -31.75
C ALA A 68 -40.25 -7.05 -30.85
N LYS A 69 -41.43 -7.57 -30.52
CA LYS A 69 -41.58 -8.78 -29.68
C LYS A 69 -41.06 -10.04 -30.40
N GLN A 70 -41.42 -10.24 -31.68
CA GLN A 70 -40.96 -11.38 -32.46
C GLN A 70 -39.44 -11.31 -32.71
N ALA A 71 -38.92 -10.10 -33.02
CA ALA A 71 -37.52 -9.84 -33.22
C ALA A 71 -36.71 -10.16 -31.99
N THR A 72 -37.24 -9.85 -30.79
CA THR A 72 -36.57 -10.17 -29.50
C THR A 72 -36.52 -11.67 -29.26
N VAL A 73 -37.62 -12.39 -29.46
CA VAL A 73 -37.64 -13.86 -29.29
C VAL A 73 -36.63 -14.52 -30.21
N GLU A 74 -36.61 -14.14 -31.49
CA GLU A 74 -35.70 -14.69 -32.49
C GLU A 74 -34.23 -14.34 -32.18
N ALA A 75 -33.97 -13.12 -31.75
CA ALA A 75 -32.65 -12.69 -31.30
C ALA A 75 -32.17 -13.55 -30.13
N MET A 76 -33.04 -13.75 -29.13
CA MET A 76 -32.65 -14.54 -27.92
C MET A 76 -32.35 -16.00 -28.25
N HIS A 77 -33.00 -16.61 -29.24
CA HIS A 77 -32.63 -17.95 -29.70
C HIS A 77 -31.20 -18.02 -30.23
N SER A 78 -30.71 -16.95 -30.84
CA SER A 78 -29.36 -16.92 -31.41
C SER A 78 -28.27 -16.46 -30.43
N VAL A 79 -28.59 -15.53 -29.47
CA VAL A 79 -27.57 -14.91 -28.62
C VAL A 79 -27.50 -15.46 -27.18
N SER A 80 -28.52 -16.18 -26.70
CA SER A 80 -28.53 -16.68 -25.31
C SER A 80 -27.36 -17.63 -25.02
N SER A 81 -27.10 -18.61 -25.92
CA SER A 81 -26.00 -19.54 -25.76
C SER A 81 -24.63 -18.88 -25.77
N PRO A 82 -24.30 -17.98 -26.72
CA PRO A 82 -23.08 -17.16 -26.67
C PRO A 82 -22.90 -16.36 -25.37
N ILE A 83 -23.95 -15.70 -24.86
CA ILE A 83 -23.88 -14.93 -23.62
C ILE A 83 -23.53 -15.81 -22.42
N VAL A 84 -24.19 -16.97 -22.29
CA VAL A 84 -23.87 -17.92 -21.23
C VAL A 84 -22.41 -18.43 -21.38
N ALA A 85 -22.00 -18.76 -22.60
CA ALA A 85 -20.64 -19.24 -22.86
C ALA A 85 -19.57 -18.19 -22.49
N THR A 86 -19.75 -16.93 -22.90
CA THR A 86 -18.82 -15.83 -22.53
C THR A 86 -18.78 -15.61 -21.03
N THR A 87 -19.91 -15.65 -20.34
CA THR A 87 -19.99 -15.58 -18.87
C THR A 87 -19.18 -16.70 -18.20
N VAL A 88 -19.40 -17.94 -18.62
CA VAL A 88 -18.67 -19.11 -18.07
C VAL A 88 -17.16 -18.98 -18.30
N VAL A 89 -16.74 -18.53 -19.49
CA VAL A 89 -15.32 -18.30 -19.81
C VAL A 89 -14.73 -17.22 -18.89
N LEU A 90 -15.41 -16.12 -18.69
CA LEU A 90 -14.95 -15.06 -17.79
C LEU A 90 -14.88 -15.55 -16.34
N LEU A 91 -15.87 -16.28 -15.86
CA LEU A 91 -15.84 -16.88 -14.54
C LEU A 91 -14.68 -17.88 -14.37
N ALA A 92 -14.41 -18.68 -15.40
CA ALA A 92 -13.30 -19.63 -15.41
C ALA A 92 -11.92 -18.96 -15.31
N VAL A 93 -11.81 -17.67 -15.69
CA VAL A 93 -10.60 -16.87 -15.53
C VAL A 93 -10.54 -16.23 -14.13
N PHE A 94 -11.62 -15.58 -13.69
CA PHE A 94 -11.59 -14.78 -12.46
C PHE A 94 -11.73 -15.60 -11.17
N ILE A 95 -12.51 -16.69 -11.18
CA ILE A 95 -12.71 -17.51 -9.98
C ILE A 95 -11.41 -18.15 -9.49
N PRO A 96 -10.55 -18.80 -10.31
CA PRO A 96 -9.30 -19.37 -9.83
C PRO A 96 -8.35 -18.35 -9.21
N VAL A 97 -8.32 -17.12 -9.71
CA VAL A 97 -7.48 -16.03 -9.16
C VAL A 97 -7.88 -15.69 -7.72
N SER A 98 -9.15 -15.88 -7.36
CA SER A 98 -9.64 -15.63 -6.00
C SER A 98 -9.16 -16.64 -4.95
N PHE A 99 -8.60 -17.76 -5.36
CA PHE A 99 -8.05 -18.80 -4.48
C PHE A 99 -6.53 -18.72 -4.33
N MET A 100 -5.89 -17.71 -4.88
CA MET A 100 -4.45 -17.52 -4.69
C MET A 100 -4.14 -17.23 -3.23
N GLY A 101 -3.27 -18.03 -2.60
CA GLY A 101 -2.74 -17.77 -1.27
C GLY A 101 -1.75 -16.59 -1.32
N SER A 102 -1.57 -15.88 -0.23
CA SER A 102 -0.65 -14.77 -0.03
C SER A 102 -1.37 -13.40 0.10
N ILE A 103 -0.65 -12.39 0.52
CA ILE A 103 -1.14 -10.99 0.58
C ILE A 103 -1.61 -10.52 -0.81
N THR A 104 -0.85 -10.85 -1.86
CA THR A 104 -1.22 -10.61 -3.26
C THR A 104 -2.56 -11.26 -3.60
N GLY A 105 -2.76 -12.52 -3.17
CA GLY A 105 -4.00 -13.24 -3.39
C GLY A 105 -5.21 -12.58 -2.73
N LEU A 106 -5.05 -12.06 -1.51
CA LEU A 106 -6.13 -11.33 -0.83
C LEU A 106 -6.56 -10.06 -1.58
N LEU A 107 -5.62 -9.35 -2.18
CA LEU A 107 -5.90 -8.17 -3.01
C LEU A 107 -6.63 -8.58 -4.30
N PHE A 108 -6.12 -9.59 -4.99
CA PHE A 108 -6.75 -10.09 -6.21
C PHE A 108 -8.08 -10.78 -5.95
N GLN A 109 -8.30 -11.35 -4.77
CA GLN A 109 -9.57 -11.98 -4.41
C GLN A 109 -10.73 -11.00 -4.48
N GLN A 110 -10.62 -9.85 -3.79
CA GLN A 110 -11.69 -8.84 -3.82
C GLN A 110 -11.91 -8.30 -5.24
N PHE A 111 -10.84 -8.02 -5.97
CA PHE A 111 -10.89 -7.59 -7.35
C PHE A 111 -11.61 -8.60 -8.25
N SER A 112 -11.16 -9.85 -8.26
CA SER A 112 -11.67 -10.90 -9.13
C SER A 112 -13.11 -11.29 -8.80
N ILE A 113 -13.46 -11.40 -7.52
CA ILE A 113 -14.84 -11.73 -7.12
C ILE A 113 -15.78 -10.57 -7.44
N SER A 114 -15.35 -9.30 -7.29
CA SER A 114 -16.15 -8.15 -7.69
C SER A 114 -16.51 -8.19 -9.17
N ILE A 115 -15.54 -8.55 -10.03
CA ILE A 115 -15.77 -8.72 -11.46
C ILE A 115 -16.69 -9.92 -11.72
N ALA A 116 -16.40 -11.08 -11.13
CA ALA A 116 -17.16 -12.32 -11.33
C ALA A 116 -18.65 -12.13 -10.98
N VAL A 117 -18.93 -11.52 -9.82
CA VAL A 117 -20.30 -11.20 -9.40
C VAL A 117 -20.98 -10.24 -10.36
N SER A 118 -20.29 -9.18 -10.79
CA SER A 118 -20.82 -8.19 -11.73
C SER A 118 -21.15 -8.81 -13.07
N VAL A 119 -20.29 -9.68 -13.58
CA VAL A 119 -20.49 -10.42 -14.84
C VAL A 119 -21.67 -11.37 -14.74
N CYS A 120 -21.84 -12.11 -13.63
CA CYS A 120 -23.00 -12.96 -13.39
C CYS A 120 -24.31 -12.17 -13.44
N ILE A 121 -24.37 -11.03 -12.75
CA ILE A 121 -25.55 -10.18 -12.71
C ILE A 121 -25.80 -9.57 -14.10
N SER A 122 -24.74 -9.18 -14.82
CA SER A 122 -24.83 -8.71 -16.20
C SER A 122 -25.48 -9.71 -17.12
N SER A 123 -24.97 -10.95 -17.10
CA SER A 123 -25.52 -12.03 -17.91
C SER A 123 -27.01 -12.28 -17.59
N PHE A 124 -27.35 -12.28 -16.31
CA PHE A 124 -28.75 -12.36 -15.89
C PHE A 124 -29.60 -11.21 -16.44
N ASN A 125 -29.10 -9.97 -16.37
CA ASN A 125 -29.76 -8.81 -16.95
C ASN A 125 -29.86 -8.89 -18.47
N ALA A 126 -28.84 -9.36 -19.16
CA ALA A 126 -28.83 -9.52 -20.60
C ALA A 126 -29.82 -10.58 -21.06
N LEU A 127 -30.08 -11.61 -20.25
CA LEU A 127 -31.04 -12.66 -20.56
C LEU A 127 -32.48 -12.33 -20.14
N THR A 128 -32.70 -11.32 -19.29
CA THR A 128 -34.01 -10.98 -18.73
C THR A 128 -34.42 -9.53 -19.00
N LEU A 129 -33.73 -8.58 -18.38
CA LEU A 129 -34.04 -7.17 -18.45
C LEU A 129 -33.88 -6.59 -19.86
N SER A 130 -32.73 -6.87 -20.50
CA SER A 130 -32.44 -6.32 -21.83
C SER A 130 -33.42 -6.77 -22.90
N PRO A 131 -33.80 -8.05 -23.03
CA PRO A 131 -34.84 -8.49 -23.95
C PRO A 131 -36.20 -7.87 -23.66
N ALA A 132 -36.60 -7.78 -22.39
CA ALA A 132 -37.87 -7.16 -22.00
C ALA A 132 -37.94 -5.68 -22.43
N LEU A 133 -36.85 -4.94 -22.18
CA LEU A 133 -36.76 -3.53 -22.62
C LEU A 133 -36.69 -3.41 -24.14
N CYS A 134 -36.03 -4.33 -24.86
CA CYS A 134 -36.02 -4.33 -26.31
C CYS A 134 -37.44 -4.49 -26.89
N ALA A 135 -38.18 -5.47 -26.36
CA ALA A 135 -39.55 -5.73 -26.80
C ALA A 135 -40.50 -4.54 -26.56
N LEU A 136 -40.26 -3.75 -25.48
CA LEU A 136 -41.11 -2.59 -25.12
C LEU A 136 -40.69 -1.29 -25.79
N LEU A 137 -39.40 -1.02 -25.94
CA LEU A 137 -38.88 0.30 -26.32
C LEU A 137 -38.46 0.40 -27.78
N LEU A 138 -38.00 -0.69 -28.40
CA LEU A 138 -37.48 -0.64 -29.75
C LEU A 138 -38.61 -0.49 -30.79
N LYS A 139 -38.33 0.29 -31.81
CA LYS A 139 -39.23 0.52 -32.93
C LYS A 139 -38.49 0.39 -34.27
N PRO A 140 -39.18 0.04 -35.35
CA PRO A 140 -38.60 0.07 -36.69
C PRO A 140 -38.03 1.44 -37.01
N ARG A 141 -36.83 1.48 -37.56
CA ARG A 141 -36.16 2.72 -37.97
C ARG A 141 -36.66 3.19 -39.35
N PRO A 142 -36.74 4.49 -39.57
CA PRO A 142 -36.96 4.99 -40.92
C PRO A 142 -35.77 4.63 -41.81
N LYS A 143 -36.04 4.07 -43.00
CA LYS A 143 -35.03 3.64 -43.98
C LYS A 143 -34.12 4.77 -44.49
N VAL A 144 -34.56 6.02 -44.39
CA VAL A 144 -33.82 7.19 -44.89
C VAL A 144 -33.30 7.99 -43.72
N GLN A 145 -32.02 7.93 -43.51
CA GLN A 145 -31.30 8.80 -42.53
C GLN A 145 -30.77 10.04 -43.27
N LYS A 146 -30.91 11.22 -42.68
CA LYS A 146 -30.39 12.49 -43.19
C LYS A 146 -29.36 13.10 -42.26
N GLY A 147 -28.50 13.97 -42.82
CA GLY A 147 -27.53 14.72 -42.03
C GLY A 147 -26.29 13.91 -41.63
N PHE A 148 -25.75 14.19 -40.43
CA PHE A 148 -24.50 13.63 -39.91
C PHE A 148 -24.48 12.08 -39.90
N PHE A 149 -25.57 11.47 -39.45
CA PHE A 149 -25.66 10.00 -39.39
C PHE A 149 -25.62 9.34 -40.78
N ALA A 150 -26.17 9.98 -41.82
CA ALA A 150 -26.06 9.46 -43.17
C ALA A 150 -24.63 9.54 -43.72
N ALA A 151 -23.88 10.59 -43.39
CA ALA A 151 -22.48 10.72 -43.76
C ALA A 151 -21.60 9.69 -42.98
N PHE A 152 -21.84 9.53 -41.69
CA PHE A 152 -21.16 8.55 -40.88
C PHE A 152 -21.40 7.12 -41.37
N ASN A 153 -22.65 6.75 -41.66
CA ASN A 153 -22.97 5.41 -42.15
C ASN A 153 -22.36 5.12 -43.52
N ARG A 154 -22.27 6.10 -44.44
CA ARG A 154 -21.54 5.93 -45.71
C ARG A 154 -20.04 5.70 -45.47
N TRP A 155 -19.45 6.49 -44.60
CA TRP A 155 -18.02 6.31 -44.24
C TRP A 155 -17.77 4.96 -43.59
N PHE A 156 -18.61 4.58 -42.63
CA PHE A 156 -18.51 3.30 -41.94
C PHE A 156 -18.73 2.11 -42.87
N GLY A 157 -19.75 2.19 -43.75
CA GLY A 157 -20.00 1.18 -44.76
C GLY A 157 -18.81 0.96 -45.71
N LYS A 158 -18.17 2.04 -46.16
CA LYS A 158 -16.95 1.95 -46.96
C LYS A 158 -15.82 1.25 -46.20
N ARG A 159 -15.62 1.57 -44.93
CA ARG A 159 -14.61 0.90 -44.09
C ARG A 159 -14.93 -0.57 -43.84
N THR A 160 -16.20 -0.90 -43.70
CA THR A 160 -16.68 -2.30 -43.55
C THR A 160 -16.39 -3.10 -44.82
N GLU A 161 -16.63 -2.52 -46.03
CA GLU A 161 -16.28 -3.18 -47.28
C GLU A 161 -14.78 -3.37 -47.47
N GLU A 162 -13.96 -2.36 -47.14
CA GLU A 162 -12.50 -2.45 -47.13
C GLU A 162 -11.99 -3.56 -46.16
N TYR A 163 -12.55 -3.60 -44.97
CA TYR A 163 -12.23 -4.63 -43.97
C TYR A 163 -12.62 -6.04 -44.43
N THR A 164 -13.85 -6.20 -44.96
CA THR A 164 -14.34 -7.49 -45.49
C THR A 164 -13.48 -7.98 -46.64
N SER A 165 -13.11 -7.08 -47.55
CA SER A 165 -12.21 -7.39 -48.68
C SER A 165 -10.82 -7.79 -48.20
N ALA A 166 -10.26 -7.07 -47.20
CA ALA A 166 -8.97 -7.41 -46.60
C ALA A 166 -9.04 -8.77 -45.91
N THR A 167 -10.05 -9.03 -45.09
CA THR A 167 -10.25 -10.31 -44.39
C THR A 167 -10.37 -11.48 -45.36
N THR A 168 -11.16 -11.35 -46.41
CA THR A 168 -11.28 -12.36 -47.46
C THR A 168 -9.96 -12.66 -48.15
N ARG A 169 -9.13 -11.60 -48.38
CA ARG A 169 -7.79 -11.76 -48.95
C ARG A 169 -6.85 -12.49 -48.00
N PHE A 170 -6.92 -12.18 -46.70
CA PHE A 170 -6.11 -12.88 -45.70
C PHE A 170 -6.51 -14.37 -45.56
N ILE A 171 -7.81 -14.68 -45.53
CA ILE A 171 -8.30 -16.07 -45.50
C ILE A 171 -7.82 -16.85 -46.75
N GLY A 172 -7.82 -16.19 -47.92
CA GLY A 172 -7.35 -16.81 -49.17
C GLY A 172 -5.85 -17.06 -49.24
N HIS A 173 -5.03 -16.45 -48.34
CA HIS A 173 -3.58 -16.51 -48.34
C HIS A 173 -3.02 -17.03 -46.99
N LEU A 174 -3.39 -18.24 -46.62
CA LEU A 174 -3.11 -18.83 -45.30
C LEU A 174 -1.63 -18.76 -44.91
N LYS A 175 -0.69 -18.96 -45.84
CA LYS A 175 0.76 -18.83 -45.54
C LYS A 175 1.19 -17.43 -45.15
N ARG A 176 0.63 -16.36 -45.80
CA ARG A 176 0.94 -14.98 -45.45
C ARG A 176 0.30 -14.60 -44.12
N THR A 177 -0.93 -15.01 -43.90
CA THR A 177 -1.65 -14.80 -42.62
C THR A 177 -0.93 -15.50 -41.48
N GLY A 178 -0.51 -16.76 -41.66
CA GLY A 178 0.29 -17.48 -40.68
C GLY A 178 1.63 -16.79 -40.39
N GLY A 179 2.28 -16.24 -41.43
CA GLY A 179 3.49 -15.42 -41.25
C GLY A 179 3.28 -14.16 -40.40
N ILE A 180 2.19 -13.43 -40.64
CA ILE A 180 1.83 -12.24 -39.84
C ILE A 180 1.55 -12.63 -38.40
N VAL A 181 0.78 -13.68 -38.16
CA VAL A 181 0.50 -14.18 -36.80
C VAL A 181 1.81 -14.60 -36.09
N ALA A 182 2.69 -15.32 -36.79
CA ALA A 182 3.99 -15.73 -36.23
C ALA A 182 4.86 -14.51 -35.85
N VAL A 183 4.93 -13.49 -36.72
CA VAL A 183 5.65 -12.25 -36.44
C VAL A 183 5.04 -11.51 -35.24
N THR A 184 3.71 -11.43 -35.15
CA THR A 184 3.03 -10.81 -34.03
C THR A 184 3.32 -11.55 -32.73
N LEU A 185 3.26 -12.89 -32.72
CA LEU A 185 3.60 -13.69 -31.55
C LEU A 185 5.07 -13.54 -31.14
N ALA A 186 5.97 -13.51 -32.12
CA ALA A 186 7.39 -13.25 -31.85
C ALA A 186 7.60 -11.85 -31.25
N ALA A 187 6.93 -10.82 -31.77
CA ALA A 187 6.98 -9.47 -31.21
C ALA A 187 6.45 -9.42 -29.77
N ILE A 188 5.33 -10.10 -29.49
CA ILE A 188 4.79 -10.22 -28.13
C ILE A 188 5.80 -10.91 -27.20
N ALA A 189 6.42 -12.02 -27.64
CA ALA A 189 7.43 -12.73 -26.83
C ALA A 189 8.66 -11.86 -26.53
N VAL A 190 9.12 -11.08 -27.52
CA VAL A 190 10.23 -10.12 -27.34
C VAL A 190 9.83 -9.03 -26.36
N ILE A 191 8.67 -8.39 -26.52
CA ILE A 191 8.20 -7.36 -25.60
C ILE A 191 8.06 -7.93 -24.18
N TRP A 192 7.48 -9.13 -24.05
CA TRP A 192 7.33 -9.82 -22.77
C TRP A 192 8.67 -10.04 -22.06
N HIS A 193 9.71 -10.40 -22.82
CA HIS A 193 11.04 -10.63 -22.26
C HIS A 193 11.69 -9.35 -21.70
N PHE A 194 11.44 -8.20 -22.34
CA PHE A 194 12.00 -6.91 -21.92
C PHE A 194 11.11 -6.12 -20.97
N LEU A 195 9.87 -6.56 -20.76
CA LEU A 195 8.95 -5.85 -19.87
C LEU A 195 9.36 -6.10 -18.41
N PRO A 196 9.63 -5.06 -17.62
CA PRO A 196 9.92 -5.23 -16.21
C PRO A 196 8.69 -5.82 -15.51
N SER A 197 8.89 -6.93 -14.80
CA SER A 197 7.84 -7.53 -13.98
C SER A 197 7.89 -6.99 -12.56
N GLY A 198 6.76 -6.54 -12.03
CA GLY A 198 6.62 -6.07 -10.67
C GLY A 198 5.19 -6.33 -10.18
N PHE A 199 5.03 -6.39 -8.86
CA PHE A 199 3.69 -6.58 -8.27
C PHE A 199 2.83 -5.33 -8.45
N LEU A 200 3.39 -4.18 -8.09
CA LEU A 200 2.83 -2.86 -8.31
C LEU A 200 3.98 -1.91 -8.68
N PRO A 201 3.80 -1.04 -9.67
CA PRO A 201 4.78 0.00 -9.93
C PRO A 201 4.86 0.96 -8.74
N ASP A 202 6.04 1.53 -8.52
CA ASP A 202 6.21 2.61 -7.55
C ASP A 202 5.34 3.79 -7.98
N GLU A 203 4.45 4.19 -7.07
CA GLU A 203 3.50 5.26 -7.31
C GLU A 203 4.04 6.55 -6.71
N ASP A 204 4.00 7.62 -7.49
CA ASP A 204 4.35 8.94 -6.99
C ASP A 204 3.17 9.52 -6.20
N GLN A 205 3.22 9.39 -4.88
CA GLN A 205 2.15 9.81 -3.98
C GLN A 205 2.18 11.31 -3.63
N GLY A 206 3.10 12.09 -4.22
CA GLY A 206 3.23 13.53 -3.96
C GLY A 206 3.87 13.88 -2.62
N TYR A 207 4.50 12.93 -1.95
CA TYR A 207 5.27 13.18 -0.73
C TYR A 207 6.49 12.27 -0.63
N VAL A 208 7.45 12.70 0.19
CA VAL A 208 8.67 11.95 0.52
C VAL A 208 8.82 11.96 2.04
N MET A 209 9.32 10.86 2.59
CA MET A 209 9.69 10.75 3.99
C MET A 209 11.20 10.83 4.15
N VAL A 210 11.67 11.56 5.16
CA VAL A 210 13.10 11.65 5.50
C VAL A 210 13.29 11.08 6.89
N PHE A 211 14.01 9.98 6.98
CA PHE A 211 14.45 9.43 8.25
C PHE A 211 15.71 10.16 8.70
N VAL A 212 15.76 10.52 9.97
CA VAL A 212 16.92 11.20 10.59
C VAL A 212 17.30 10.45 11.85
N GLN A 213 18.56 10.03 11.92
CA GLN A 213 19.11 9.34 13.09
C GLN A 213 20.42 10.00 13.48
N THR A 214 20.46 10.55 14.70
CA THR A 214 21.68 11.04 15.32
C THR A 214 22.46 9.89 15.95
N PRO A 215 23.75 10.07 16.30
CA PRO A 215 24.54 9.04 16.97
C PRO A 215 23.83 8.46 18.18
N GLU A 216 24.13 7.19 18.47
CA GLU A 216 23.56 6.47 19.59
C GLU A 216 23.74 7.22 20.92
N ALA A 217 22.77 7.08 21.82
CA ALA A 217 22.70 7.79 23.09
C ALA A 217 22.58 9.33 22.96
N SER A 218 22.27 9.87 21.79
CA SER A 218 21.97 11.29 21.64
C SER A 218 20.70 11.68 22.39
N SER A 219 20.70 12.90 22.95
CA SER A 219 19.49 13.44 23.58
C SER A 219 18.44 13.84 22.53
N LEU A 220 17.18 13.83 22.94
CA LEU A 220 16.07 14.29 22.07
C LEU A 220 16.31 15.71 21.56
N GLN A 221 16.89 16.61 22.38
CA GLN A 221 17.21 17.98 21.98
C GLN A 221 18.26 18.05 20.87
N THR A 222 19.25 17.15 20.89
CA THR A 222 20.25 17.02 19.82
C THR A 222 19.61 16.56 18.53
N THR A 223 18.74 15.56 18.62
CA THR A 223 17.98 15.06 17.48
C THR A 223 17.06 16.12 16.89
N VAL A 224 16.33 16.88 17.73
CA VAL A 224 15.48 17.98 17.26
C VAL A 224 16.29 19.04 16.52
N LYS A 225 17.50 19.40 17.00
CA LYS A 225 18.36 20.37 16.30
C LYS A 225 18.80 19.85 14.92
N ALA A 226 19.21 18.58 14.83
CA ALA A 226 19.57 17.99 13.56
C ALA A 226 18.35 17.96 12.60
N MET A 227 17.18 17.58 13.10
CA MET A 227 15.94 17.57 12.31
C MET A 227 15.52 18.98 11.85
N GLN A 228 15.68 20.00 12.68
CA GLN A 228 15.42 21.40 12.27
C GLN A 228 16.32 21.80 11.12
N ARG A 229 17.60 21.42 11.16
CA ARG A 229 18.53 21.70 10.07
C ARG A 229 18.16 20.98 8.78
N VAL A 230 17.72 19.71 8.86
CA VAL A 230 17.18 18.99 7.72
C VAL A 230 15.91 19.67 7.19
N ASP A 231 14.99 20.08 8.06
CA ASP A 231 13.75 20.76 7.70
C ASP A 231 14.02 22.10 6.98
N GLU A 232 14.99 22.87 7.44
CA GLU A 232 15.40 24.13 6.80
C GLU A 232 15.94 23.89 5.38
N LEU A 233 16.76 22.84 5.18
CA LEU A 233 17.27 22.48 3.86
C LEU A 233 16.14 22.03 2.91
N VAL A 234 15.23 21.21 3.41
CA VAL A 234 14.09 20.74 2.63
C VAL A 234 13.17 21.87 2.20
N ARG A 235 12.90 22.83 3.10
CA ARG A 235 12.05 24.01 2.81
C ARG A 235 12.66 24.98 1.79
N GLN A 236 13.97 24.98 1.63
CA GLN A 236 14.65 25.79 0.60
C GLN A 236 14.54 25.19 -0.80
N ARG A 237 14.11 23.95 -0.92
CA ARG A 237 13.97 23.27 -2.21
C ARG A 237 12.71 23.70 -2.95
N PRO A 238 12.78 23.91 -4.26
CA PRO A 238 11.62 24.29 -5.06
C PRO A 238 10.57 23.17 -5.19
N ASP A 239 10.98 21.91 -4.91
CA ASP A 239 10.12 20.72 -5.02
C ASP A 239 9.21 20.54 -3.78
N GLY A 240 9.54 21.20 -2.64
CA GLY A 240 8.84 21.06 -1.38
C GLY A 240 7.75 22.12 -1.20
N GLU A 241 6.55 21.72 -0.82
CA GLU A 241 5.43 22.63 -0.49
C GLU A 241 5.32 22.87 1.03
N ALA A 242 5.39 21.78 1.80
CA ALA A 242 5.25 21.83 3.25
C ALA A 242 6.00 20.68 3.92
N THR A 243 6.40 20.89 5.17
CA THR A 243 7.06 19.88 5.99
C THR A 243 6.37 19.71 7.32
N SER A 244 6.42 18.49 7.86
CA SER A 244 6.01 18.18 9.23
C SER A 244 6.96 17.14 9.79
N PHE A 245 7.43 17.27 11.03
CA PHE A 245 8.32 16.29 11.61
C PHE A 245 7.91 15.83 13.00
N ALA A 246 8.30 14.60 13.33
CA ALA A 246 8.15 13.97 14.62
C ALA A 246 9.52 13.50 15.11
N ALA A 247 10.04 14.06 16.21
CA ALA A 247 11.25 13.64 16.87
C ALA A 247 10.94 12.70 18.04
N GLY A 248 11.87 11.79 18.35
CA GLY A 248 11.70 10.85 19.46
C GLY A 248 10.99 9.56 19.07
N PHE A 249 10.85 9.27 17.78
CA PHE A 249 10.23 8.06 17.28
C PHE A 249 11.01 7.50 16.08
N ASN A 250 11.44 6.25 16.20
CA ASN A 250 12.02 5.49 15.09
C ASN A 250 10.88 4.78 14.34
N MET A 251 10.46 5.37 13.23
CA MET A 251 9.35 4.85 12.43
C MET A 251 9.68 3.50 11.79
N LEU A 252 10.95 3.23 11.49
CA LEU A 252 11.36 1.98 10.84
C LEU A 252 11.33 0.80 11.81
N ALA A 253 11.71 1.03 13.05
CA ALA A 253 11.65 0.03 14.12
C ALA A 253 10.29 0.02 14.85
N GLY A 254 9.48 1.06 14.71
CA GLY A 254 8.18 1.20 15.39
C GLY A 254 8.29 1.49 16.89
N ILE A 255 9.40 2.08 17.35
CA ILE A 255 9.68 2.30 18.77
C ILE A 255 9.93 3.79 19.08
N ALA A 256 9.71 4.18 20.34
CA ALA A 256 10.17 5.47 20.84
C ALA A 256 11.71 5.44 21.00
N SER A 257 12.41 6.39 20.38
CA SER A 257 13.86 6.49 20.42
C SER A 257 14.29 7.94 20.39
N SER A 258 15.10 8.37 21.36
CA SER A 258 15.52 9.78 21.49
C SER A 258 16.44 10.26 20.37
N ASN A 259 17.15 9.33 19.71
CA ASN A 259 18.10 9.64 18.64
C ASN A 259 17.51 9.57 17.23
N SER A 260 16.21 9.35 17.10
CA SER A 260 15.58 9.16 15.79
C SER A 260 14.36 10.06 15.58
N GLY A 261 14.05 10.35 14.33
CA GLY A 261 12.86 11.06 13.93
C GLY A 261 12.55 10.90 12.46
N ILE A 262 11.37 11.39 12.07
CA ILE A 262 10.87 11.34 10.70
C ILE A 262 10.37 12.72 10.28
N ILE A 263 10.64 13.10 9.04
CA ILE A 263 10.14 14.33 8.42
C ILE A 263 9.28 13.92 7.23
N PHE A 264 8.04 14.36 7.19
CA PHE A 264 7.14 14.23 6.06
C PHE A 264 7.25 15.48 5.20
N VAL A 265 7.60 15.32 3.96
CA VAL A 265 7.78 16.38 2.98
C VAL A 265 6.68 16.25 1.93
N LYS A 266 5.71 17.16 1.98
CA LYS A 266 4.73 17.30 0.90
C LYS A 266 5.40 17.98 -0.29
N LEU A 267 5.31 17.38 -1.45
CA LEU A 267 5.85 17.91 -2.69
C LEU A 267 4.83 18.84 -3.37
N VAL A 268 5.32 19.76 -4.19
CA VAL A 268 4.46 20.57 -5.08
C VAL A 268 3.75 19.68 -6.09
N ASP A 269 2.64 20.18 -6.66
CA ASP A 269 1.82 19.47 -7.64
C ASP A 269 2.66 18.94 -8.83
N TYR A 270 2.22 17.82 -9.40
CA TYR A 270 2.90 17.18 -10.54
C TYR A 270 3.10 18.12 -11.73
N SER A 271 2.19 19.08 -11.94
CA SER A 271 2.28 20.09 -12.99
C SER A 271 3.41 21.11 -12.78
N GLN A 272 3.90 21.24 -11.55
CA GLN A 272 4.91 22.23 -11.13
C GLN A 272 6.30 21.63 -10.95
N ARG A 273 6.46 20.32 -11.10
CA ARG A 273 7.74 19.62 -10.96
C ARG A 273 8.01 18.68 -12.14
N SER A 274 9.29 18.53 -12.48
CA SER A 274 9.73 17.62 -13.54
C SER A 274 10.26 16.27 -13.02
N LYS A 275 10.59 16.20 -11.71
CA LYS A 275 11.14 15.01 -11.07
C LYS A 275 10.05 14.24 -10.33
N THR A 276 10.16 12.91 -10.35
CA THR A 276 9.31 12.04 -9.55
C THR A 276 9.71 12.07 -8.08
N SER A 277 8.80 11.66 -7.18
CA SER A 277 9.09 11.55 -5.73
C SER A 277 10.31 10.66 -5.46
N SER A 278 10.50 9.58 -6.22
CA SER A 278 11.66 8.68 -6.10
C SER A 278 12.96 9.39 -6.48
N GLN A 279 12.97 10.16 -7.57
CA GLN A 279 14.14 10.94 -8.00
C GLN A 279 14.47 12.06 -7.00
N ILE A 280 13.45 12.70 -6.42
CA ILE A 280 13.62 13.72 -5.39
C ILE A 280 14.19 13.09 -4.12
N ALA A 281 13.68 11.92 -3.69
CA ALA A 281 14.18 11.20 -2.53
C ALA A 281 15.67 10.83 -2.68
N SER A 282 16.07 10.32 -3.84
CA SER A 282 17.48 10.00 -4.11
C SER A 282 18.37 11.24 -4.06
N ALA A 283 17.99 12.31 -4.76
CA ALA A 283 18.75 13.56 -4.76
C ALA A 283 18.83 14.21 -3.36
N LEU A 284 17.74 14.13 -2.60
CA LEU A 284 17.70 14.66 -1.23
C LEU A 284 18.61 13.84 -0.30
N THR A 285 18.68 12.53 -0.46
CA THR A 285 19.57 11.67 0.33
C THR A 285 21.05 12.03 0.11
N GLU A 286 21.46 12.26 -1.14
CA GLU A 286 22.83 12.69 -1.46
C GLU A 286 23.15 14.07 -0.86
N GLU A 287 22.22 15.01 -0.94
CA GLU A 287 22.36 16.35 -0.38
C GLU A 287 22.49 16.32 1.15
N LEU A 288 21.62 15.57 1.82
CA LEU A 288 21.61 15.45 3.28
C LEU A 288 22.87 14.77 3.82
N TYR A 289 23.43 13.81 3.12
CA TYR A 289 24.68 13.16 3.51
C TYR A 289 25.85 14.13 3.64
N VAL A 290 25.89 15.17 2.80
CA VAL A 290 26.94 16.20 2.83
C VAL A 290 26.58 17.34 3.80
N ALA A 291 25.31 17.76 3.82
CA ALA A 291 24.88 18.97 4.52
C ALA A 291 24.64 18.77 6.03
N VAL A 292 24.36 17.53 6.46
CA VAL A 292 24.04 17.18 7.86
C VAL A 292 24.88 15.98 8.32
N PRO A 293 26.21 16.13 8.43
CA PRO A 293 27.10 15.04 8.78
C PRO A 293 26.94 14.55 10.22
N GLU A 294 26.29 15.32 11.08
CA GLU A 294 25.98 14.97 12.48
C GLU A 294 24.86 13.94 12.63
N ALA A 295 24.14 13.62 11.55
CA ALA A 295 23.07 12.62 11.56
C ALA A 295 23.11 11.77 10.28
N VAL A 296 22.75 10.51 10.40
CA VAL A 296 22.46 9.66 9.26
C VAL A 296 21.04 10.03 8.80
N SER A 297 20.94 10.60 7.60
CA SER A 297 19.67 11.05 7.05
C SER A 297 19.50 10.51 5.65
N TYR A 298 18.34 9.91 5.36
CA TYR A 298 18.00 9.48 4.01
C TYR A 298 16.51 9.62 3.74
N ALA A 299 16.21 9.92 2.50
CA ALA A 299 14.87 10.11 2.02
C ALA A 299 14.37 8.86 1.28
N PHE A 300 13.10 8.54 1.44
CA PHE A 300 12.47 7.39 0.79
C PHE A 300 10.99 7.68 0.53
N ILE A 301 10.41 6.89 -0.38
CA ILE A 301 8.98 6.93 -0.68
C ILE A 301 8.25 5.84 0.11
N SER A 302 6.99 6.10 0.44
CA SER A 302 6.12 5.07 1.02
C SER A 302 5.84 3.97 0.01
N PRO A 303 5.67 2.72 0.44
CA PRO A 303 5.19 1.65 -0.44
C PRO A 303 3.84 2.01 -1.04
N SER A 304 3.59 1.53 -2.27
CA SER A 304 2.33 1.78 -2.99
C SER A 304 1.09 1.26 -2.26
N ILE A 305 1.24 0.27 -1.38
CA ILE A 305 0.17 -0.24 -0.51
C ILE A 305 0.48 0.12 0.95
N PRO A 306 -0.30 1.00 1.58
CA PRO A 306 -0.16 1.29 3.01
C PRO A 306 -0.34 0.02 3.85
N GLY A 307 0.57 -0.20 4.82
CA GLY A 307 0.53 -1.35 5.72
C GLY A 307 1.33 -2.59 5.27
N LEU A 308 1.88 -2.61 4.06
CA LEU A 308 2.81 -3.66 3.61
C LEU A 308 4.29 -3.34 3.92
N GLY A 309 4.55 -2.52 4.90
CA GLY A 309 5.88 -2.09 5.31
C GLY A 309 5.97 -0.58 5.45
N VAL A 310 7.13 -0.09 5.85
CA VAL A 310 7.41 1.34 5.98
C VAL A 310 8.18 1.84 4.75
N THR A 311 9.00 0.99 4.17
CA THR A 311 9.81 1.27 2.97
C THR A 311 9.58 0.21 1.92
N SER A 312 9.79 0.55 0.65
CA SER A 312 9.84 -0.43 -0.45
C SER A 312 11.05 -1.34 -0.29
N GLY A 313 10.91 -2.62 -0.66
CA GLY A 313 12.00 -3.59 -0.64
C GLY A 313 11.65 -4.92 0.01
N ILE A 314 12.69 -5.67 0.39
CA ILE A 314 12.58 -6.99 1.02
C ILE A 314 12.98 -6.85 2.49
N THR A 315 12.13 -7.33 3.39
CA THR A 315 12.45 -7.43 4.82
C THR A 315 12.87 -8.86 5.16
N LEU A 316 14.06 -9.01 5.72
CA LEU A 316 14.59 -10.27 6.17
C LEU A 316 14.64 -10.28 7.70
N GLN A 317 14.22 -11.38 8.31
CA GLN A 317 14.30 -11.59 9.76
C GLN A 317 15.49 -12.52 10.07
N VAL A 318 16.48 -11.99 10.76
CA VAL A 318 17.62 -12.78 11.26
C VAL A 318 17.37 -13.08 12.73
N GLN A 319 17.33 -14.37 13.09
CA GLN A 319 16.96 -14.83 14.44
C GLN A 319 18.06 -15.68 15.05
N ASP A 320 18.30 -15.48 16.34
CA ASP A 320 19.13 -16.37 17.15
C ASP A 320 18.27 -17.47 17.80
N LEU A 321 18.21 -18.64 17.16
CA LEU A 321 17.42 -19.78 17.64
C LEU A 321 18.09 -20.55 18.78
N GLU A 322 19.40 -20.33 19.02
CA GLU A 322 20.17 -21.07 20.00
C GLU A 322 20.38 -20.28 21.31
N GLY A 323 19.98 -19.00 21.34
CA GLY A 323 20.12 -18.15 22.51
C GLY A 323 21.56 -17.77 22.80
N ARG A 324 22.41 -17.58 21.76
CA ARG A 324 23.83 -17.20 21.90
C ARG A 324 24.02 -15.75 22.36
N GLY A 325 22.95 -14.95 22.25
CA GLY A 325 22.88 -13.58 22.73
C GLY A 325 22.99 -12.51 21.66
N THR A 326 22.73 -11.28 22.10
CA THR A 326 22.54 -10.12 21.18
C THR A 326 23.85 -9.70 20.49
N GLU A 327 25.01 -9.86 21.09
CA GLU A 327 26.29 -9.55 20.45
C GLU A 327 26.57 -10.50 19.29
N PHE A 328 26.36 -11.81 19.52
CA PHE A 328 26.50 -12.83 18.47
C PHE A 328 25.56 -12.57 17.32
N LEU A 329 24.28 -12.25 17.61
CA LEU A 329 23.30 -11.93 16.57
C LEU A 329 23.71 -10.68 15.78
N ALA A 330 24.27 -9.66 16.42
CA ALA A 330 24.76 -8.47 15.75
C ALA A 330 25.92 -8.79 14.79
N ASP A 331 26.91 -9.55 15.22
CA ASP A 331 28.05 -9.94 14.41
C ASP A 331 27.65 -10.76 13.18
N GLU A 332 26.77 -11.75 13.35
CA GLU A 332 26.27 -12.56 12.23
C GLU A 332 25.39 -11.74 11.28
N THR A 333 24.58 -10.82 11.81
CA THR A 333 23.78 -9.90 10.99
C THR A 333 24.69 -9.03 10.12
N MET A 334 25.77 -8.49 10.68
CA MET A 334 26.72 -7.65 9.91
C MET A 334 27.44 -8.47 8.84
N ARG A 335 27.90 -9.69 9.13
CA ARG A 335 28.50 -10.60 8.15
C ARG A 335 27.54 -10.93 7.02
N PHE A 336 26.28 -11.18 7.35
CA PHE A 336 25.23 -11.44 6.37
C PHE A 336 24.98 -10.22 5.48
N MET A 337 24.87 -9.03 6.06
CA MET A 337 24.72 -7.77 5.32
C MET A 337 25.87 -7.52 4.37
N ASP A 338 27.11 -7.77 4.79
CA ASP A 338 28.28 -7.62 3.93
C ASP A 338 28.28 -8.60 2.74
N SER A 339 27.71 -9.77 2.94
CA SER A 339 27.51 -10.74 1.86
C SER A 339 26.42 -10.31 0.89
N LEU A 340 25.33 -9.72 1.39
CA LEU A 340 24.25 -9.17 0.57
C LEU A 340 24.71 -7.97 -0.26
N ARG A 341 25.49 -7.06 0.31
CA ARG A 341 26.04 -5.87 -0.38
C ARG A 341 26.89 -6.22 -1.61
N LYS A 342 27.46 -7.43 -1.67
CA LYS A 342 28.24 -7.93 -2.81
C LYS A 342 27.36 -8.41 -3.98
N GLN A 343 26.07 -8.55 -3.78
CA GLN A 343 25.15 -9.04 -4.81
C GLN A 343 24.70 -7.88 -5.72
N PRO A 344 24.86 -8.00 -7.04
CA PRO A 344 24.55 -6.91 -7.97
C PRO A 344 23.04 -6.57 -8.05
N GLN A 345 22.19 -7.46 -7.56
CA GLN A 345 20.73 -7.29 -7.51
C GLN A 345 20.26 -6.44 -6.32
N ILE A 346 21.16 -6.19 -5.34
CA ILE A 346 20.82 -5.50 -4.09
C ILE A 346 21.41 -4.10 -4.10
N GLY A 347 20.55 -3.09 -4.10
CA GLY A 347 20.96 -1.69 -4.12
C GLY A 347 21.47 -1.19 -2.77
N SER A 348 20.79 -1.52 -1.68
CA SER A 348 21.19 -1.14 -0.33
C SER A 348 20.70 -2.16 0.70
N VAL A 349 21.42 -2.28 1.81
CA VAL A 349 21.05 -3.13 2.96
C VAL A 349 21.20 -2.33 4.23
N THR A 350 20.15 -2.27 5.03
CA THR A 350 20.13 -1.55 6.31
C THR A 350 19.59 -2.44 7.43
N THR A 351 20.02 -2.18 8.66
CA THR A 351 19.45 -2.78 9.88
C THR A 351 19.24 -1.70 10.93
N GLN A 352 18.22 -1.85 11.75
CA GLN A 352 17.99 -1.01 12.94
C GLN A 352 18.53 -1.68 14.21
N PHE A 353 19.01 -2.91 14.12
CA PHE A 353 19.57 -3.64 15.25
C PHE A 353 21.01 -3.23 15.50
N ASN A 354 21.30 -2.80 16.73
CA ASN A 354 22.61 -2.42 17.20
C ASN A 354 22.80 -2.93 18.64
N ALA A 355 23.82 -3.76 18.88
CA ALA A 355 24.16 -4.29 20.20
C ALA A 355 25.22 -3.46 20.92
N GLY A 356 25.84 -2.48 20.25
CA GLY A 356 26.92 -1.66 20.77
C GLY A 356 26.48 -0.33 21.38
N ILE A 357 25.23 -0.17 21.77
CA ILE A 357 24.72 1.10 22.29
C ILE A 357 25.25 1.35 23.71
N PRO A 358 25.93 2.49 23.99
CA PRO A 358 26.42 2.81 25.33
C PRO A 358 25.27 2.88 26.34
N GLN A 359 25.40 2.10 27.40
CA GLN A 359 24.39 2.00 28.45
C GLN A 359 25.05 2.10 29.84
N ARG A 360 24.27 2.41 30.86
CA ARG A 360 24.67 2.36 32.25
C ARG A 360 23.84 1.32 32.96
N ARG A 361 24.55 0.32 33.54
CA ARG A 361 23.95 -0.72 34.32
C ARG A 361 24.02 -0.34 35.81
N ILE A 362 22.86 -0.31 36.46
CA ILE A 362 22.76 -0.15 37.90
C ILE A 362 22.72 -1.55 38.52
N GLU A 363 23.81 -1.94 39.16
CA GLU A 363 23.91 -3.18 39.88
C GLU A 363 23.46 -2.95 41.33
N VAL A 364 22.58 -3.81 41.82
CA VAL A 364 21.98 -3.70 43.15
C VAL A 364 22.50 -4.81 44.01
N ASP A 365 23.13 -4.45 45.12
CA ASP A 365 23.41 -5.38 46.21
C ASP A 365 22.13 -5.67 46.96
N LYS A 366 21.48 -6.78 46.59
CA LYS A 366 20.18 -7.16 47.14
C LYS A 366 20.22 -7.49 48.61
N GLU A 367 21.30 -8.10 49.08
CA GLU A 367 21.47 -8.46 50.51
C GLU A 367 21.60 -7.19 51.35
N LYS A 368 22.42 -6.26 50.92
CA LYS A 368 22.60 -4.97 51.57
C LYS A 368 21.34 -4.10 51.57
N ALA A 369 20.60 -4.07 50.46
CA ALA A 369 19.34 -3.36 50.38
C ALA A 369 18.30 -3.92 51.38
N LEU A 370 18.17 -5.25 51.42
CA LEU A 370 17.27 -5.92 52.37
C LEU A 370 17.70 -5.75 53.82
N ALA A 371 19.02 -5.80 54.12
CA ALA A 371 19.56 -5.54 55.46
C ALA A 371 19.28 -4.10 55.94
N GLN A 372 19.18 -3.14 55.01
CA GLN A 372 18.78 -1.75 55.28
C GLN A 372 17.24 -1.55 55.30
N GLY A 373 16.48 -2.62 55.22
CA GLY A 373 15.01 -2.57 55.24
C GLY A 373 14.37 -2.15 53.93
N VAL A 374 15.12 -1.98 52.84
CA VAL A 374 14.59 -1.48 51.56
C VAL A 374 13.91 -2.60 50.77
N PRO A 375 12.60 -2.54 50.51
CA PRO A 375 11.92 -3.50 49.63
C PRO A 375 12.41 -3.32 48.19
N LEU A 376 12.93 -4.39 47.57
CA LEU A 376 13.43 -4.31 46.17
C LEU A 376 12.38 -3.79 45.17
N ARG A 377 11.11 -4.14 45.39
CA ARG A 377 10.00 -3.62 44.55
C ARG A 377 9.89 -2.11 44.64
N SER A 378 10.02 -1.54 45.83
CA SER A 378 9.98 -0.08 46.04
C SER A 378 11.18 0.58 45.35
N PHE A 379 12.36 0.03 45.49
CA PHE A 379 13.56 0.47 44.80
C PHE A 379 13.35 0.50 43.27
N TYR A 380 12.99 -0.63 42.64
CA TYR A 380 12.83 -0.69 41.19
C TYR A 380 11.73 0.25 40.69
N LYS A 381 10.61 0.39 41.42
CA LYS A 381 9.55 1.33 41.11
C LYS A 381 10.04 2.78 41.13
N THR A 382 10.78 3.15 42.17
CA THR A 382 11.34 4.51 42.33
C THR A 382 12.31 4.82 41.19
N MET A 383 13.24 3.88 40.91
CA MET A 383 14.23 4.05 39.83
C MET A 383 13.55 4.16 38.46
N SER A 384 12.58 3.31 38.18
CA SER A 384 11.79 3.38 36.94
C SER A 384 11.06 4.70 36.81
N THR A 385 10.47 5.21 37.88
CA THR A 385 9.74 6.48 37.89
C THR A 385 10.67 7.66 37.71
N LEU A 386 11.77 7.71 38.45
CA LEU A 386 12.69 8.86 38.41
C LEU A 386 13.49 8.92 37.12
N LEU A 387 13.98 7.81 36.60
CA LEU A 387 14.81 7.74 35.41
C LEU A 387 13.99 7.61 34.12
N GLY A 388 13.01 6.69 34.10
CA GLY A 388 12.20 6.36 32.92
C GLY A 388 10.93 7.20 32.77
N GLY A 389 10.42 7.71 33.89
CA GLY A 389 9.11 8.35 33.93
C GLY A 389 7.95 7.36 34.16
N SER A 390 6.99 7.78 34.95
CA SER A 390 5.76 7.00 35.21
C SER A 390 4.53 7.76 34.76
N TYR A 391 3.71 7.12 33.98
CA TYR A 391 2.40 7.66 33.59
C TYR A 391 1.49 7.73 34.82
N ILE A 392 0.84 8.86 35.03
CA ILE A 392 -0.08 9.12 36.15
C ILE A 392 -1.53 9.06 35.68
N ASN A 393 -1.89 9.98 34.78
CA ASN A 393 -3.25 10.07 34.22
C ASN A 393 -3.28 10.92 32.94
N ASN A 394 -4.48 11.05 32.39
CA ASN A 394 -4.78 11.95 31.29
C ASN A 394 -5.56 13.17 31.78
N PHE A 395 -5.38 14.33 31.14
CA PHE A 395 -6.27 15.47 31.29
C PHE A 395 -6.66 16.06 29.94
N ASN A 396 -7.86 16.61 29.87
CA ASN A 396 -8.37 17.28 28.67
C ASN A 396 -8.12 18.77 28.75
N ARG A 397 -7.49 19.34 27.70
CA ARG A 397 -7.30 20.79 27.55
C ARG A 397 -7.33 21.16 26.07
N PHE A 398 -8.02 22.26 25.76
CA PHE A 398 -8.16 22.75 24.37
C PHE A 398 -8.67 21.71 23.37
N GLY A 399 -9.58 20.83 23.80
CA GLY A 399 -10.14 19.77 22.97
C GLY A 399 -9.17 18.60 22.64
N LYS A 400 -8.01 18.56 23.32
CA LYS A 400 -7.01 17.49 23.19
C LYS A 400 -6.79 16.77 24.50
N LEU A 401 -6.49 15.47 24.42
CA LEU A 401 -6.11 14.64 25.55
C LEU A 401 -4.60 14.69 25.75
N TYR A 402 -4.16 15.11 26.93
CA TYR A 402 -2.75 15.16 27.33
C TYR A 402 -2.46 14.10 28.38
N GLN A 403 -1.34 13.40 28.21
CA GLN A 403 -0.84 12.45 29.19
C GLN A 403 0.06 13.14 30.20
N THR A 404 -0.11 12.81 31.48
CA THR A 404 0.72 13.31 32.56
C THR A 404 1.73 12.26 32.98
N TYR A 405 3.01 12.61 32.96
CA TYR A 405 4.12 11.77 33.44
C TYR A 405 4.84 12.47 34.60
N ILE A 406 5.26 11.68 35.59
CA ILE A 406 6.20 12.11 36.61
C ILE A 406 7.57 11.53 36.35
N GLN A 407 8.61 12.36 36.45
CA GLN A 407 10.00 11.97 36.22
C GLN A 407 10.91 12.93 37.00
N ALA A 408 12.13 12.52 37.33
CA ALA A 408 13.12 13.42 37.91
C ALA A 408 13.46 14.56 36.95
N ALA A 409 13.70 15.76 37.44
CA ALA A 409 14.13 16.87 36.62
C ALA A 409 15.48 16.57 35.94
N PRO A 410 15.77 17.16 34.76
CA PRO A 410 16.96 16.81 33.96
C PRO A 410 18.28 16.90 34.71
N GLU A 411 18.43 17.85 35.62
CA GLU A 411 19.63 18.03 36.45
C GLU A 411 19.91 16.85 37.38
N TYR A 412 18.85 16.12 37.81
CA TYR A 412 18.97 14.94 38.69
C TYR A 412 19.09 13.62 37.93
N ARG A 413 19.17 13.60 36.60
CA ARG A 413 19.34 12.39 35.78
C ARG A 413 20.38 12.53 34.67
N ARG A 414 21.26 13.54 34.80
CA ARG A 414 22.21 13.91 33.75
C ARG A 414 23.40 12.96 33.68
N ASP A 415 23.91 12.51 34.82
CA ASP A 415 25.10 11.69 34.93
C ASP A 415 24.98 10.56 35.97
N LYS A 416 26.03 9.75 36.12
CA LYS A 416 26.07 8.63 37.08
C LYS A 416 26.05 9.08 38.55
N TYR A 417 26.49 10.30 38.85
CA TYR A 417 26.52 10.86 40.20
C TYR A 417 25.13 11.34 40.64
N SER A 418 24.19 11.50 39.70
CA SER A 418 22.82 11.86 40.00
C SER A 418 22.13 10.85 40.93
N LEU A 419 22.58 9.55 40.92
CA LEU A 419 22.07 8.53 41.82
C LEU A 419 22.35 8.78 43.30
N GLU A 420 23.36 9.58 43.65
CA GLU A 420 23.66 9.98 45.01
C GLU A 420 22.55 10.85 45.63
N SER A 421 21.74 11.51 44.77
CA SER A 421 20.59 12.35 45.17
C SER A 421 19.30 11.55 45.30
N TYR A 422 19.30 10.23 45.05
CA TYR A 422 18.10 9.43 45.10
C TYR A 422 17.97 8.68 46.43
N PHE A 423 16.73 8.66 46.94
CA PHE A 423 16.40 7.99 48.18
C PHE A 423 15.20 7.08 47.95
N VAL A 424 15.17 5.99 48.69
CA VAL A 424 14.07 5.01 48.72
C VAL A 424 13.62 4.84 50.18
N ASP A 425 12.32 4.72 50.37
CA ASP A 425 11.71 4.45 51.68
C ASP A 425 11.95 2.98 52.09
N ASP A 426 12.32 2.76 53.36
CA ASP A 426 12.50 1.45 53.96
C ASP A 426 11.18 0.79 54.44
N GLY A 427 10.03 1.44 54.19
CA GLY A 427 8.69 1.01 54.66
C GLY A 427 8.40 1.41 56.11
N GLN A 428 9.35 2.00 56.82
CA GLN A 428 9.18 2.56 58.17
C GLN A 428 9.22 4.09 58.20
N GLY A 429 9.40 4.70 57.03
CA GLY A 429 9.44 6.16 56.87
C GLY A 429 10.85 6.74 56.88
N ASN A 430 11.91 5.92 56.88
CA ASN A 430 13.28 6.41 56.74
C ASN A 430 13.68 6.44 55.25
N SER A 431 14.38 7.48 54.86
CA SER A 431 14.90 7.66 53.53
C SER A 431 16.32 7.10 53.40
N ILE A 432 16.49 6.01 52.69
CA ILE A 432 17.78 5.32 52.49
C ILE A 432 18.38 5.80 51.15
N PRO A 433 19.66 6.27 51.14
CA PRO A 433 20.31 6.65 49.88
C PRO A 433 20.51 5.46 48.96
N VAL A 434 20.11 5.58 47.69
CA VAL A 434 20.27 4.51 46.69
C VAL A 434 21.74 4.14 46.48
N SER A 435 22.63 5.09 46.56
CA SER A 435 24.09 4.90 46.41
C SER A 435 24.69 4.00 47.48
N SER A 436 24.00 3.80 48.64
CA SER A 436 24.50 2.95 49.70
C SER A 436 24.56 1.43 49.36
N PHE A 437 23.69 0.99 48.44
CA PHE A 437 23.54 -0.41 48.02
C PHE A 437 23.57 -0.65 46.53
N THR A 438 23.92 0.40 45.72
CA THR A 438 24.01 0.27 44.26
C THR A 438 25.38 0.69 43.74
N THR A 439 25.76 0.11 42.59
CA THR A 439 26.97 0.49 41.83
C THR A 439 26.58 0.70 40.38
N VAL A 440 27.12 1.77 39.74
CA VAL A 440 26.88 2.05 38.32
C VAL A 440 28.09 1.63 37.52
N ARG A 441 27.87 0.80 36.51
CA ARG A 441 28.87 0.41 35.54
C ARG A 441 28.49 0.83 34.12
N ASP A 442 29.45 1.32 33.38
CA ASP A 442 29.32 1.56 31.99
C ASP A 442 29.36 0.23 31.23
N THR A 443 28.45 0.01 30.29
CA THR A 443 28.31 -1.21 29.49
C THR A 443 27.80 -0.86 28.10
N THR A 444 27.70 -1.82 27.22
CA THR A 444 27.01 -1.75 25.95
C THR A 444 25.84 -2.71 25.95
N GLY A 445 24.84 -2.45 25.10
CA GLY A 445 23.68 -3.30 24.97
C GLY A 445 22.81 -2.89 23.78
N VAL A 446 21.64 -3.50 23.68
CA VAL A 446 20.63 -3.19 22.66
C VAL A 446 19.63 -2.15 23.17
N GLU A 447 19.10 -1.31 22.31
CA GLU A 447 18.02 -0.38 22.66
C GLU A 447 16.70 -1.13 22.88
N PHE A 448 16.43 -2.11 22.04
CA PHE A 448 15.24 -2.96 22.10
C PHE A 448 15.56 -4.39 21.64
N VAL A 449 14.75 -5.33 22.10
CA VAL A 449 14.75 -6.72 21.64
C VAL A 449 13.43 -7.00 20.97
N SER A 450 13.46 -7.34 19.68
CA SER A 450 12.29 -7.76 18.92
C SER A 450 12.27 -9.28 18.86
N GLN A 451 11.12 -9.87 19.13
CA GLN A 451 10.91 -11.30 18.98
C GLN A 451 9.95 -11.57 17.82
N PHE A 452 10.36 -12.45 16.93
CA PHE A 452 9.52 -12.94 15.84
C PHE A 452 9.27 -14.43 16.03
N ASN A 453 8.01 -14.85 16.10
CA ASN A 453 7.61 -16.23 16.43
C ASN A 453 8.26 -16.79 17.71
N LEU A 454 8.34 -15.96 18.75
CA LEU A 454 8.91 -16.28 20.07
C LEU A 454 10.45 -16.40 20.11
N TYR A 455 11.15 -16.12 19.03
CA TYR A 455 12.63 -16.11 18.96
C TYR A 455 13.17 -14.71 18.79
#